data_d07daca68a1e9884dcbdb263b9ecbea6
#
_entry.id   d07daca68a1e9884dcbdb263b9ecbea6
#
_cell.length_a   1.000
_cell.length_b   1.000
_cell.length_c   1.000
_cell.angle_alpha   90.00
_cell.angle_beta   90.00
_cell.angle_gamma   90.00
#
_symmetry.space_group_name_H-M   'P 1'
#
loop_
_entity.id
_entity.type
_entity.pdbx_description
1 polymer ?
#
loop_
_entity_poly.entity_id
_entity_poly.type
_entity_poly.pdbx_seq_one_letter_code
_entity_poly.pdbx_strand_id
1 'polypeptide(L)'
;MKPSKLLLPLFFVLAIATACKTNTLTGKKTLNFFGDNKPLFAMSLKQYETFLSQHEVVRGTENARLVSRIGKDIAKAAKTYFSYKGQPNLLDEYDWEYHLVKRDQVNAWCMPGGKIVFYTGIMGIADNPDGIAAIMGHEVAHALADHGAQRMSMGILQQAGGMITAEVSKNQDDRNRERIMMAYGIGTTVGGMLPFSRKHVTEADKIGLELMTIAGYKPEEAPKLWERMKAQSKGGQPEFLSTHPVKKGVLQT
;
A
#
# COMPACT_ATOMS: atom_id res chain seq x y z
N MET A 1 -17.68 -36.96 20.03
CA MET A 1 -18.58 -35.79 19.98
C MET A 1 -18.19 -34.96 18.75
N LYS A 2 -19.06 -34.85 17.74
CA LYS A 2 -18.84 -33.97 16.60
C LYS A 2 -18.94 -32.52 17.08
N PRO A 3 -17.97 -31.64 16.88
CA PRO A 3 -18.13 -30.25 17.21
C PRO A 3 -19.37 -29.71 16.48
N SER A 4 -20.22 -29.03 17.20
CA SER A 4 -21.49 -28.52 16.64
C SER A 4 -21.12 -27.58 15.48
N LYS A 5 -21.80 -27.76 14.33
CA LYS A 5 -21.60 -26.95 13.11
C LYS A 5 -21.81 -25.45 13.34
N LEU A 6 -22.30 -25.06 14.51
CA LEU A 6 -22.52 -23.67 14.94
C LEU A 6 -21.30 -23.03 15.61
N LEU A 7 -20.34 -23.81 16.14
CA LEU A 7 -19.17 -23.27 16.85
C LEU A 7 -18.14 -22.67 15.89
N LEU A 8 -18.00 -23.22 14.69
CA LEU A 8 -17.03 -22.75 13.71
C LEU A 8 -17.29 -21.32 13.22
N PRO A 9 -18.53 -20.94 12.81
CA PRO A 9 -18.80 -19.55 12.43
C PRO A 9 -18.72 -18.57 13.61
N LEU A 10 -19.04 -19.01 14.84
CA LEU A 10 -18.92 -18.18 16.02
C LEU A 10 -17.45 -17.84 16.36
N PHE A 11 -16.55 -18.83 16.26
CA PHE A 11 -15.10 -18.62 16.40
C PHE A 11 -14.55 -17.69 15.34
N PHE A 12 -15.02 -17.79 14.09
CA PHE A 12 -14.58 -16.95 12.99
C PHE A 12 -15.02 -15.49 13.18
N VAL A 13 -16.25 -15.23 13.62
CA VAL A 13 -16.76 -13.88 13.95
C VAL A 13 -15.98 -13.28 15.13
N LEU A 14 -15.68 -14.07 16.16
CA LEU A 14 -14.91 -13.62 17.32
C LEU A 14 -13.45 -13.27 16.93
N ALA A 15 -12.83 -14.07 16.07
CA ALA A 15 -11.49 -13.81 15.56
C ALA A 15 -11.40 -12.52 14.73
N ILE A 16 -12.42 -12.21 13.93
CA ILE A 16 -12.50 -10.96 13.18
C ILE A 16 -12.66 -9.76 14.14
N ALA A 17 -13.48 -9.88 15.18
CA ALA A 17 -13.72 -8.81 16.14
C ALA A 17 -12.45 -8.43 16.93
N THR A 18 -11.57 -9.40 17.23
CA THR A 18 -10.30 -9.18 17.92
C THR A 18 -9.17 -8.71 17.02
N ALA A 19 -9.29 -8.86 15.69
CA ALA A 19 -8.28 -8.48 14.72
C ALA A 19 -8.36 -6.99 14.28
N CYS A 20 -9.29 -6.22 14.84
CA CYS A 20 -9.37 -4.78 14.57
C CYS A 20 -8.35 -4.01 15.42
N LYS A 21 -7.41 -3.32 14.74
CA LYS A 21 -6.45 -2.40 15.35
C LYS A 21 -6.78 -0.97 14.95
N THR A 22 -6.63 -0.04 15.89
CA THR A 22 -6.69 1.39 15.57
C THR A 22 -5.35 1.80 14.99
N ASN A 23 -5.35 2.24 13.72
CA ASN A 23 -4.13 2.81 13.14
C ASN A 23 -3.86 4.16 13.80
N THR A 24 -2.64 4.32 14.27
CA THR A 24 -2.22 5.46 15.09
C THR A 24 -2.15 6.76 14.31
N LEU A 25 -1.85 6.69 12.99
CA LEU A 25 -1.78 7.84 12.10
C LEU A 25 -3.17 8.37 11.77
N THR A 26 -4.10 7.46 11.43
CA THR A 26 -5.42 7.83 10.88
C THR A 26 -6.53 7.84 11.92
N GLY A 27 -6.29 7.29 13.12
CA GLY A 27 -7.30 7.09 14.17
C GLY A 27 -8.39 6.09 13.82
N LYS A 28 -8.31 5.44 12.65
CA LYS A 28 -9.35 4.52 12.17
C LYS A 28 -9.12 3.10 12.68
N LYS A 29 -10.21 2.45 13.06
CA LYS A 29 -10.21 1.00 13.30
C LYS A 29 -10.17 0.27 11.96
N THR A 30 -9.15 -0.56 11.77
CA THR A 30 -8.91 -1.30 10.55
C THR A 30 -8.64 -2.77 10.87
N LEU A 31 -9.01 -3.65 9.93
CA LEU A 31 -8.71 -5.05 10.04
C LEU A 31 -7.20 -5.25 9.84
N ASN A 32 -6.53 -5.81 10.85
CA ASN A 32 -5.11 -6.13 10.82
C ASN A 32 -4.85 -7.44 11.59
N PHE A 33 -4.71 -8.54 10.86
CA PHE A 33 -4.43 -9.86 11.44
C PHE A 33 -2.98 -10.01 11.92
N PHE A 34 -2.10 -9.07 11.59
CA PHE A 34 -0.68 -9.15 11.96
C PHE A 34 -0.39 -8.60 13.37
N GLY A 35 -1.35 -7.89 13.98
CA GLY A 35 -1.28 -7.36 15.36
C GLY A 35 -0.10 -6.43 15.58
N ASP A 36 1.05 -6.98 15.96
CA ASP A 36 2.34 -6.28 16.05
C ASP A 36 2.97 -6.13 14.65
N ASN A 37 3.68 -5.03 14.42
CA ASN A 37 4.34 -4.75 13.15
C ASN A 37 5.65 -5.54 12.96
N LYS A 38 6.25 -6.08 14.03
CA LYS A 38 7.54 -6.78 13.97
C LYS A 38 7.60 -7.96 13.00
N PRO A 39 6.64 -8.92 13.02
CA PRO A 39 6.62 -10.00 12.04
C PRO A 39 6.48 -9.48 10.61
N LEU A 40 5.70 -8.42 10.43
CA LEU A 40 5.48 -7.78 9.12
C LEU A 40 6.76 -7.11 8.63
N PHE A 41 7.49 -6.42 9.50
CA PHE A 41 8.78 -5.79 9.15
C PHE A 41 9.84 -6.83 8.79
N ALA A 42 9.93 -7.93 9.53
CA ALA A 42 10.85 -9.03 9.20
C ALA A 42 10.53 -9.69 7.84
N MET A 43 9.24 -9.90 7.55
CA MET A 43 8.80 -10.42 6.26
C MET A 43 9.10 -9.43 5.13
N SER A 44 8.85 -8.15 5.34
CA SER A 44 9.12 -7.06 4.39
C SER A 44 10.61 -6.97 4.09
N LEU A 45 11.47 -7.01 5.09
CA LEU A 45 12.92 -6.99 4.93
C LEU A 45 13.40 -8.16 4.07
N LYS A 46 12.95 -9.37 4.36
CA LYS A 46 13.33 -10.57 3.58
C LYS A 46 12.89 -10.45 2.10
N GLN A 47 11.68 -9.96 1.84
CA GLN A 47 11.20 -9.76 0.48
C GLN A 47 11.99 -8.66 -0.24
N TYR A 48 12.30 -7.58 0.45
CA TYR A 48 13.11 -6.48 -0.06
C TYR A 48 14.53 -6.92 -0.44
N GLU A 49 15.23 -7.64 0.44
CA GLU A 49 16.57 -8.19 0.17
C GLU A 49 16.54 -9.16 -1.01
N THR A 50 15.54 -10.05 -1.07
CA THR A 50 15.34 -10.96 -2.20
C THR A 50 15.12 -10.18 -3.49
N PHE A 51 14.31 -9.12 -3.47
CA PHE A 51 14.08 -8.27 -4.63
C PHE A 51 15.38 -7.58 -5.08
N LEU A 52 16.14 -6.99 -4.17
CA LEU A 52 17.40 -6.32 -4.50
C LEU A 52 18.46 -7.28 -5.04
N SER A 53 18.49 -8.53 -4.56
CA SER A 53 19.43 -9.55 -5.06
C SER A 53 19.15 -9.98 -6.51
N GLN A 54 17.92 -9.78 -6.98
CA GLN A 54 17.46 -10.16 -8.33
C GLN A 54 17.47 -8.99 -9.33
N HIS A 55 17.77 -7.77 -8.88
CA HIS A 55 17.66 -6.57 -9.71
C HIS A 55 18.91 -5.69 -9.60
N GLU A 56 19.22 -4.97 -10.68
CA GLU A 56 20.35 -4.03 -10.72
C GLU A 56 20.00 -2.77 -9.93
N VAL A 57 20.68 -2.58 -8.80
CA VAL A 57 20.58 -1.35 -7.99
C VAL A 57 21.46 -0.27 -8.60
N VAL A 58 20.87 0.84 -9.00
CA VAL A 58 21.57 2.01 -9.56
C VAL A 58 22.22 2.79 -8.42
N ARG A 59 23.55 2.95 -8.49
CA ARG A 59 24.34 3.67 -7.48
C ARG A 59 25.17 4.78 -8.13
N GLY A 60 25.51 5.81 -7.37
CA GLY A 60 26.43 6.87 -7.78
C GLY A 60 25.89 7.86 -8.82
N THR A 61 24.67 7.66 -9.33
CA THR A 61 24.01 8.59 -10.26
C THR A 61 23.34 9.73 -9.51
N GLU A 62 23.04 10.83 -10.21
CA GLU A 62 22.30 11.96 -9.65
C GLU A 62 20.90 11.53 -9.19
N ASN A 63 20.18 10.76 -10.00
CA ASN A 63 18.86 10.24 -9.66
C ASN A 63 18.88 9.36 -8.41
N ALA A 64 19.87 8.48 -8.24
CA ALA A 64 20.01 7.65 -7.05
C ALA A 64 20.26 8.51 -5.79
N ARG A 65 21.09 9.56 -5.92
CA ARG A 65 21.31 10.52 -4.83
C ARG A 65 20.06 11.32 -4.49
N LEU A 66 19.29 11.75 -5.51
CA LEU A 66 18.02 12.45 -5.33
C LEU A 66 17.02 11.59 -4.57
N VAL A 67 16.78 10.35 -5.01
CA VAL A 67 15.87 9.41 -4.34
C VAL A 67 16.27 9.21 -2.87
N SER A 68 17.57 9.00 -2.60
CA SER A 68 18.04 8.81 -1.22
C SER A 68 17.88 10.06 -0.36
N ARG A 69 18.21 11.26 -0.90
CA ARG A 69 18.06 12.53 -0.17
C ARG A 69 16.61 12.81 0.15
N ILE A 70 15.75 12.77 -0.87
CA ILE A 70 14.32 13.06 -0.71
C ILE A 70 13.66 12.05 0.25
N GLY A 71 14.05 10.77 0.18
CA GLY A 71 13.59 9.77 1.11
C GLY A 71 13.94 10.09 2.56
N LYS A 72 15.16 10.56 2.83
CA LYS A 72 15.58 11.01 4.17
C LYS A 72 14.78 12.23 4.64
N ASP A 73 14.52 13.18 3.74
CA ASP A 73 13.73 14.37 4.05
C ASP A 73 12.28 14.00 4.41
N ILE A 74 11.65 13.11 3.64
CA ILE A 74 10.29 12.60 3.92
C ILE A 74 10.25 11.77 5.22
N ALA A 75 11.25 10.92 5.49
CA ALA A 75 11.33 10.18 6.76
C ALA A 75 11.47 11.11 7.96
N LYS A 76 12.28 12.18 7.84
CA LYS A 76 12.38 13.23 8.86
C LYS A 76 11.05 13.97 9.05
N ALA A 77 10.38 14.30 7.96
CA ALA A 77 9.04 14.91 7.99
C ALA A 77 8.01 14.02 8.69
N ALA A 78 8.05 12.70 8.44
CA ALA A 78 7.20 11.74 9.12
C ALA A 78 7.45 11.72 10.65
N LYS A 79 8.71 11.73 11.09
CA LYS A 79 9.06 11.84 12.51
C LYS A 79 8.52 13.14 13.12
N THR A 80 8.68 14.27 12.43
CA THR A 80 8.14 15.56 12.85
C THR A 80 6.62 15.51 12.97
N TYR A 81 5.94 14.95 11.97
CA TYR A 81 4.48 14.78 11.95
C TYR A 81 3.98 13.99 13.17
N PHE A 82 4.61 12.84 13.47
CA PHE A 82 4.23 12.04 14.64
C PHE A 82 4.56 12.69 15.97
N SER A 83 5.63 13.49 16.05
CA SER A 83 5.92 14.28 17.23
C SER A 83 4.82 15.29 17.53
N TYR A 84 4.29 15.99 16.50
CA TYR A 84 3.13 16.88 16.65
C TYR A 84 1.85 16.14 17.05
N LYS A 85 1.71 14.88 16.67
CA LYS A 85 0.59 14.02 17.09
C LYS A 85 0.77 13.40 18.49
N GLY A 86 1.81 13.77 19.23
CA GLY A 86 2.11 13.23 20.56
C GLY A 86 2.67 11.82 20.56
N GLN A 87 3.26 11.36 19.45
CA GLN A 87 3.76 10.00 19.25
C GLN A 87 5.19 9.99 18.69
N PRO A 88 6.16 10.63 19.35
CA PRO A 88 7.51 10.84 18.83
C PRO A 88 8.27 9.54 18.52
N ASN A 89 7.96 8.45 19.24
CA ASN A 89 8.69 7.18 19.16
C ASN A 89 8.06 6.15 18.20
N LEU A 90 6.97 6.50 17.52
CA LEU A 90 6.24 5.53 16.67
C LEU A 90 7.10 4.96 15.54
N LEU A 91 8.07 5.72 15.05
CA LEU A 91 8.93 5.34 13.94
C LEU A 91 10.33 4.86 14.37
N ASP A 92 10.58 4.61 15.65
CA ASP A 92 11.92 4.20 16.13
C ASP A 92 12.31 2.79 15.64
N GLU A 93 11.32 1.94 15.35
CA GLU A 93 11.55 0.60 14.78
C GLU A 93 11.68 0.61 13.25
N TYR A 94 11.51 1.77 12.58
CA TYR A 94 11.67 1.89 11.13
C TYR A 94 13.15 1.99 10.77
N ASP A 95 13.60 1.05 9.95
CA ASP A 95 14.94 1.04 9.35
C ASP A 95 14.84 1.47 7.88
N TRP A 96 14.99 2.78 7.67
CA TRP A 96 14.75 3.43 6.39
C TRP A 96 15.87 3.14 5.37
N GLU A 97 15.50 2.56 4.24
CA GLU A 97 16.38 2.34 3.10
C GLU A 97 15.74 2.82 1.80
N TYR A 98 16.55 3.39 0.90
CA TYR A 98 16.10 4.01 -0.33
C TYR A 98 16.97 3.54 -1.48
N HIS A 99 16.38 2.84 -2.45
CA HIS A 99 17.09 2.37 -3.63
C HIS A 99 16.40 2.78 -4.93
N LEU A 100 17.23 3.18 -5.91
CA LEU A 100 16.82 3.28 -7.29
C LEU A 100 17.22 1.98 -7.99
N VAL A 101 16.28 1.30 -8.63
CA VAL A 101 16.48 0.03 -9.32
C VAL A 101 16.24 0.21 -10.81
N LYS A 102 17.11 -0.36 -11.62
CA LYS A 102 17.00 -0.30 -13.08
C LYS A 102 15.86 -1.17 -13.57
N ARG A 103 14.74 -0.55 -13.86
CA ARG A 103 13.55 -1.15 -14.48
C ARG A 103 12.80 -0.07 -15.25
N ASP A 104 12.35 -0.43 -16.47
CA ASP A 104 11.63 0.51 -17.35
C ASP A 104 10.17 0.71 -16.93
N GLN A 105 9.67 -0.14 -16.03
CA GLN A 105 8.32 -0.01 -15.48
C GLN A 105 8.20 1.29 -14.70
N VAL A 106 7.08 1.98 -14.88
CA VAL A 106 6.72 3.17 -14.10
C VAL A 106 6.16 2.71 -12.77
N ASN A 107 7.02 2.60 -11.76
CA ASN A 107 6.62 2.15 -10.42
C ASN A 107 7.56 2.66 -9.33
N ALA A 108 7.02 2.76 -8.11
CA ALA A 108 7.72 2.91 -6.86
C ALA A 108 6.90 2.21 -5.77
N TRP A 109 7.52 1.85 -4.66
CA TRP A 109 6.82 1.24 -3.53
C TRP A 109 7.60 1.42 -2.22
N CYS A 110 6.86 1.41 -1.12
CA CYS A 110 7.39 1.37 0.23
C CYS A 110 6.80 0.19 0.99
N MET A 111 7.66 -0.69 1.49
CA MET A 111 7.24 -1.78 2.38
C MET A 111 7.20 -1.33 3.84
N PRO A 112 6.39 -2.00 4.68
CA PRO A 112 6.42 -1.82 6.13
C PRO A 112 7.84 -1.88 6.69
N GLY A 113 8.16 -1.00 7.64
CA GLY A 113 9.51 -0.87 8.18
C GLY A 113 10.42 0.09 7.41
N GLY A 114 9.93 0.74 6.33
CA GLY A 114 10.63 1.84 5.65
C GLY A 114 11.58 1.40 4.53
N LYS A 115 11.32 0.26 3.87
CA LYS A 115 12.10 -0.22 2.72
C LYS A 115 11.50 0.31 1.42
N ILE A 116 12.20 1.24 0.75
CA ILE A 116 11.68 2.01 -0.38
C ILE A 116 12.48 1.73 -1.65
N VAL A 117 11.76 1.49 -2.73
CA VAL A 117 12.33 1.32 -4.07
C VAL A 117 11.62 2.22 -5.07
N PHE A 118 12.41 2.92 -5.86
CA PHE A 118 12.00 3.59 -7.08
C PHE A 118 12.56 2.85 -8.28
N TYR A 119 11.79 2.76 -9.35
CA TYR A 119 12.28 2.23 -10.63
C TYR A 119 12.76 3.37 -11.52
N THR A 120 13.76 3.11 -12.37
CA THR A 120 14.25 4.14 -13.30
C THR A 120 13.16 4.67 -14.23
N GLY A 121 12.18 3.83 -14.60
CA GLY A 121 11.08 4.22 -15.48
C GLY A 121 10.15 5.31 -14.92
N ILE A 122 10.09 5.48 -13.58
CA ILE A 122 9.25 6.54 -12.99
C ILE A 122 9.94 7.90 -12.97
N MET A 123 11.28 7.93 -13.10
CA MET A 123 12.07 9.15 -12.93
C MET A 123 11.73 10.23 -13.95
N GLY A 124 11.50 9.83 -15.23
CA GLY A 124 11.09 10.77 -16.27
C GLY A 124 9.70 11.38 -16.07
N ILE A 125 8.82 10.67 -15.35
CA ILE A 125 7.47 11.17 -15.02
C ILE A 125 7.52 12.06 -13.77
N ALA A 126 8.34 11.68 -12.78
CA ALA A 126 8.59 12.49 -11.60
C ALA A 126 9.16 13.86 -12.00
N ASP A 127 10.02 13.91 -13.04
CA ASP A 127 10.51 15.09 -13.72
C ASP A 127 11.46 15.97 -12.88
N ASN A 128 11.12 16.22 -11.62
CA ASN A 128 11.83 17.13 -10.73
C ASN A 128 11.81 16.64 -9.27
N PRO A 129 12.59 17.26 -8.34
CA PRO A 129 12.62 16.86 -6.94
C PRO A 129 11.26 16.89 -6.23
N ASP A 130 10.39 17.84 -6.55
CA ASP A 130 9.06 17.95 -5.95
C ASP A 130 8.15 16.78 -6.41
N GLY A 131 8.27 16.35 -7.68
CA GLY A 131 7.57 15.18 -8.20
C GLY A 131 8.05 13.87 -7.55
N ILE A 132 9.37 13.73 -7.32
CA ILE A 132 9.92 12.59 -6.57
C ILE A 132 9.39 12.62 -5.13
N ALA A 133 9.33 13.79 -4.49
CA ALA A 133 8.82 13.95 -3.14
C ALA A 133 7.32 13.62 -3.04
N ALA A 134 6.53 13.95 -4.05
CA ALA A 134 5.11 13.59 -4.11
C ALA A 134 4.91 12.07 -4.15
N ILE A 135 5.67 11.35 -4.99
CA ILE A 135 5.66 9.88 -5.04
C ILE A 135 6.15 9.30 -3.71
N MET A 136 7.28 9.78 -3.21
CA MET A 136 7.90 9.31 -1.96
C MET A 136 6.94 9.47 -0.77
N GLY A 137 6.34 10.66 -0.63
CA GLY A 137 5.36 10.95 0.42
C GLY A 137 4.14 10.04 0.35
N HIS A 138 3.62 9.79 -0.85
CA HIS A 138 2.50 8.87 -1.09
C HIS A 138 2.84 7.43 -0.67
N GLU A 139 4.01 6.91 -1.08
CA GLU A 139 4.43 5.55 -0.74
C GLU A 139 4.72 5.39 0.77
N VAL A 140 5.38 6.38 1.37
CA VAL A 140 5.61 6.41 2.83
C VAL A 140 4.28 6.47 3.58
N ALA A 141 3.31 7.26 3.11
CA ALA A 141 1.97 7.33 3.72
C ALA A 141 1.25 5.97 3.69
N HIS A 142 1.40 5.19 2.60
CA HIS A 142 0.86 3.82 2.55
C HIS A 142 1.47 2.91 3.62
N ALA A 143 2.77 2.99 3.87
CA ALA A 143 3.44 2.21 4.91
C ALA A 143 3.02 2.64 6.31
N LEU A 144 2.95 3.96 6.57
CA LEU A 144 2.58 4.52 7.88
C LEU A 144 1.10 4.28 8.24
N ALA A 145 0.21 4.26 7.24
CA ALA A 145 -1.20 3.95 7.44
C ALA A 145 -1.51 2.44 7.47
N ASP A 146 -0.49 1.57 7.47
CA ASP A 146 -0.61 0.11 7.48
C ASP A 146 -1.44 -0.46 6.30
N HIS A 147 -1.49 0.23 5.16
CA HIS A 147 -2.33 -0.17 4.02
C HIS A 147 -1.95 -1.54 3.45
N GLY A 148 -0.66 -1.91 3.53
CA GLY A 148 -0.16 -3.24 3.16
C GLY A 148 -0.75 -4.35 4.04
N ALA A 149 -0.67 -4.19 5.37
CA ALA A 149 -1.23 -5.14 6.34
C ALA A 149 -2.76 -5.28 6.20
N GLN A 150 -3.44 -4.17 5.97
CA GLN A 150 -4.88 -4.14 5.75
C GLN A 150 -5.27 -4.88 4.46
N ARG A 151 -4.54 -4.67 3.35
CA ARG A 151 -4.78 -5.40 2.09
C ARG A 151 -4.55 -6.90 2.24
N MET A 152 -3.47 -7.31 2.91
CA MET A 152 -3.20 -8.72 3.20
C MET A 152 -4.29 -9.34 4.08
N SER A 153 -4.75 -8.64 5.10
CA SER A 153 -5.83 -9.09 5.98
C SER A 153 -7.15 -9.28 5.22
N MET A 154 -7.48 -8.35 4.33
CA MET A 154 -8.65 -8.46 3.45
C MET A 154 -8.51 -9.63 2.46
N GLY A 155 -7.31 -9.87 1.93
CA GLY A 155 -7.02 -11.04 1.08
C GLY A 155 -7.23 -12.36 1.80
N ILE A 156 -6.77 -12.49 3.05
CA ILE A 156 -7.00 -13.65 3.91
C ILE A 156 -8.50 -13.88 4.11
N LEU A 157 -9.25 -12.81 4.40
CA LEU A 157 -10.70 -12.87 4.58
C LEU A 157 -11.42 -13.31 3.30
N GLN A 158 -10.98 -12.79 2.14
CA GLN A 158 -11.52 -13.19 0.83
C GLN A 158 -11.23 -14.67 0.54
N GLN A 159 -10.02 -15.16 0.82
CA GLN A 159 -9.71 -16.58 0.64
C GLN A 159 -10.56 -17.49 1.55
N ALA A 160 -10.70 -17.12 2.83
CA ALA A 160 -11.53 -17.87 3.77
C ALA A 160 -13.00 -17.92 3.32
N GLY A 161 -13.54 -16.80 2.88
CA GLY A 161 -14.90 -16.75 2.31
C GLY A 161 -15.04 -17.58 1.04
N GLY A 162 -14.01 -17.61 0.18
CA GLY A 162 -13.95 -18.49 -1.00
C GLY A 162 -14.01 -19.98 -0.64
N MET A 163 -13.25 -20.40 0.38
CA MET A 163 -13.30 -21.78 0.88
C MET A 163 -14.68 -22.16 1.43
N ILE A 164 -15.31 -21.26 2.19
CA ILE A 164 -16.68 -21.46 2.70
C ILE A 164 -17.66 -21.56 1.53
N THR A 165 -17.57 -20.67 0.55
CA THR A 165 -18.43 -20.70 -0.64
C THR A 165 -18.27 -21.99 -1.43
N ALA A 166 -17.04 -22.48 -1.59
CA ALA A 166 -16.74 -23.75 -2.25
C ALA A 166 -17.35 -24.95 -1.50
N GLU A 167 -17.26 -24.94 -0.16
CA GLU A 167 -17.84 -26.00 0.68
C GLU A 167 -19.37 -26.01 0.64
N VAL A 168 -20.00 -24.84 0.72
CA VAL A 168 -21.48 -24.71 0.67
C VAL A 168 -22.02 -25.10 -0.72
N SER A 169 -21.27 -24.82 -1.79
CA SER A 169 -21.68 -25.12 -3.16
C SER A 169 -21.28 -26.53 -3.64
N LYS A 170 -20.65 -27.35 -2.81
CA LYS A 170 -20.10 -28.65 -3.22
C LYS A 170 -21.14 -29.66 -3.76
N ASN A 171 -22.39 -29.54 -3.32
CA ASN A 171 -23.51 -30.42 -3.76
C ASN A 171 -24.25 -29.87 -5.00
N GLN A 172 -23.82 -28.74 -5.56
CA GLN A 172 -24.31 -28.22 -6.82
C GLN A 172 -23.64 -28.93 -8.00
N ASP A 173 -24.29 -28.93 -9.17
CA ASP A 173 -23.63 -29.35 -10.41
C ASP A 173 -22.45 -28.41 -10.75
N ASP A 174 -21.49 -28.90 -11.55
CA ASP A 174 -20.25 -28.20 -11.85
C ASP A 174 -20.49 -26.80 -12.43
N ARG A 175 -21.48 -26.64 -13.32
CA ARG A 175 -21.82 -25.35 -13.94
C ARG A 175 -22.34 -24.33 -12.91
N ASN A 176 -23.20 -24.76 -12.01
CA ASN A 176 -23.75 -23.90 -10.96
C ASN A 176 -22.67 -23.55 -9.93
N ARG A 177 -21.82 -24.51 -9.58
CA ARG A 177 -20.69 -24.28 -8.68
C ARG A 177 -19.72 -23.25 -9.26
N GLU A 178 -19.37 -23.36 -10.54
CA GLU A 178 -18.51 -22.39 -11.22
C GLU A 178 -19.13 -20.98 -11.21
N ARG A 179 -20.43 -20.86 -11.51
CA ARG A 179 -21.15 -19.58 -11.47
C ARG A 179 -21.15 -18.95 -10.07
N ILE A 180 -21.36 -19.74 -9.02
CA ILE A 180 -21.33 -19.27 -7.63
C ILE A 180 -19.94 -18.75 -7.27
N MET A 181 -18.88 -19.49 -7.60
CA MET A 181 -17.51 -19.09 -7.34
C MET A 181 -17.11 -17.84 -8.13
N MET A 182 -17.52 -17.74 -9.38
CA MET A 182 -17.30 -16.55 -10.21
C MET A 182 -18.04 -15.34 -9.63
N ALA A 183 -19.31 -15.47 -9.25
CA ALA A 183 -20.08 -14.41 -8.63
C ALA A 183 -19.46 -13.94 -7.31
N TYR A 184 -18.98 -14.87 -6.47
CA TYR A 184 -18.23 -14.56 -5.26
C TYR A 184 -16.97 -13.76 -5.57
N GLY A 185 -16.12 -14.22 -6.50
CA GLY A 185 -14.87 -13.55 -6.89
C GLY A 185 -15.11 -12.13 -7.43
N ILE A 186 -16.06 -11.96 -8.35
CA ILE A 186 -16.43 -10.65 -8.90
C ILE A 186 -17.01 -9.75 -7.81
N GLY A 187 -17.97 -10.26 -7.01
CA GLY A 187 -18.64 -9.51 -5.96
C GLY A 187 -17.68 -8.99 -4.89
N THR A 188 -16.77 -9.84 -4.41
CA THR A 188 -15.77 -9.45 -3.41
C THR A 188 -14.71 -8.49 -3.98
N THR A 189 -14.32 -8.65 -5.24
CA THR A 189 -13.37 -7.76 -5.90
C THR A 189 -13.99 -6.40 -6.16
N VAL A 190 -15.11 -6.33 -6.86
CA VAL A 190 -15.76 -5.08 -7.29
C VAL A 190 -16.45 -4.36 -6.13
N GLY A 191 -17.14 -5.10 -5.25
CA GLY A 191 -17.88 -4.53 -4.12
C GLY A 191 -17.03 -4.30 -2.87
N GLY A 192 -15.89 -4.99 -2.73
CA GLY A 192 -15.02 -4.93 -1.55
C GLY A 192 -13.64 -4.35 -1.83
N MET A 193 -12.80 -5.10 -2.54
CA MET A 193 -11.37 -4.77 -2.68
C MET A 193 -11.11 -3.45 -3.42
N LEU A 194 -11.82 -3.17 -4.52
CA LEU A 194 -11.60 -1.93 -5.28
C LEU A 194 -12.01 -0.65 -4.52
N PRO A 195 -13.19 -0.56 -3.87
CA PRO A 195 -13.53 0.59 -3.03
C PRO A 195 -12.57 0.78 -1.86
N PHE A 196 -12.11 -0.33 -1.26
CA PHE A 196 -11.12 -0.33 -0.18
C PHE A 196 -9.77 0.24 -0.65
N SER A 197 -9.24 -0.24 -1.79
CA SER A 197 -8.00 0.30 -2.39
C SER A 197 -8.11 1.80 -2.70
N ARG A 198 -9.25 2.26 -3.25
CA ARG A 198 -9.47 3.69 -3.54
C ARG A 198 -9.47 4.58 -2.29
N LYS A 199 -9.97 4.06 -1.15
CA LYS A 199 -9.91 4.78 0.13
C LYS A 199 -8.46 4.91 0.60
N HIS A 200 -7.66 3.86 0.48
CA HIS A 200 -6.24 3.87 0.84
C HIS A 200 -5.45 4.88 0.01
N VAL A 201 -5.67 4.90 -1.31
CA VAL A 201 -5.01 5.88 -2.20
C VAL A 201 -5.37 7.31 -1.81
N THR A 202 -6.66 7.61 -1.57
CA THR A 202 -7.09 8.95 -1.14
C THR A 202 -6.49 9.35 0.21
N GLU A 203 -6.30 8.40 1.12
CA GLU A 203 -5.68 8.64 2.42
C GLU A 203 -4.18 8.89 2.26
N ALA A 204 -3.51 8.08 1.44
CA ALA A 204 -2.10 8.22 1.13
C ALA A 204 -1.79 9.55 0.41
N ASP A 205 -2.64 9.98 -0.51
CA ASP A 205 -2.52 11.29 -1.17
C ASP A 205 -2.51 12.43 -0.14
N LYS A 206 -3.47 12.45 0.79
CA LYS A 206 -3.57 13.50 1.81
C LYS A 206 -2.36 13.53 2.73
N ILE A 207 -2.00 12.38 3.29
CA ILE A 207 -0.87 12.27 4.22
C ILE A 207 0.44 12.56 3.47
N GLY A 208 0.59 12.05 2.25
CA GLY A 208 1.76 12.29 1.41
C GLY A 208 1.98 13.77 1.10
N LEU A 209 0.91 14.53 0.81
CA LEU A 209 0.98 15.98 0.63
C LEU A 209 1.41 16.70 1.92
N GLU A 210 0.91 16.28 3.09
CA GLU A 210 1.35 16.83 4.37
C GLU A 210 2.84 16.55 4.61
N LEU A 211 3.30 15.33 4.35
CA LEU A 211 4.69 14.93 4.54
C LEU A 211 5.63 15.71 3.61
N MET A 212 5.30 15.83 2.30
CA MET A 212 6.16 16.57 1.37
C MET A 212 6.21 18.06 1.72
N THR A 213 5.10 18.64 2.20
CA THR A 213 5.05 20.05 2.65
C THR A 213 5.92 20.26 3.88
N ILE A 214 5.85 19.37 4.89
CA ILE A 214 6.71 19.43 6.10
C ILE A 214 8.18 19.26 5.71
N ALA A 215 8.48 18.45 4.69
CA ALA A 215 9.82 18.26 4.16
C ALA A 215 10.35 19.46 3.34
N GLY A 216 9.51 20.48 3.06
CA GLY A 216 9.87 21.68 2.33
C GLY A 216 9.74 21.56 0.80
N TYR A 217 9.06 20.54 0.30
CA TYR A 217 8.73 20.37 -1.11
C TYR A 217 7.39 20.98 -1.46
N LYS A 218 7.20 21.31 -2.75
CA LYS A 218 6.03 22.03 -3.26
C LYS A 218 4.86 21.09 -3.54
N PRO A 219 3.76 21.12 -2.75
CA PRO A 219 2.64 20.21 -2.93
C PRO A 219 1.87 20.42 -4.24
N GLU A 220 1.99 21.59 -4.88
CA GLU A 220 1.38 21.91 -6.17
C GLU A 220 1.93 21.08 -7.33
N GLU A 221 3.04 20.40 -7.12
CA GLU A 221 3.61 19.47 -8.11
C GLU A 221 2.87 18.13 -8.16
N ALA A 222 2.23 17.71 -7.07
CA ALA A 222 1.53 16.42 -7.03
C ALA A 222 0.40 16.31 -8.08
N PRO A 223 -0.52 17.30 -8.27
CA PRO A 223 -1.50 17.24 -9.35
C PRO A 223 -0.86 17.12 -10.74
N LYS A 224 0.21 17.86 -11.02
CA LYS A 224 0.91 17.83 -12.31
C LYS A 224 1.56 16.47 -12.57
N LEU A 225 2.12 15.86 -11.53
CA LEU A 225 2.65 14.49 -11.58
C LEU A 225 1.57 13.50 -12.02
N TRP A 226 0.38 13.56 -11.41
CA TRP A 226 -0.73 12.68 -11.78
C TRP A 226 -1.23 12.91 -13.20
N GLU A 227 -1.19 14.16 -13.69
CA GLU A 227 -1.51 14.48 -15.09
C GLU A 227 -0.48 13.86 -16.05
N ARG A 228 0.83 13.95 -15.75
CA ARG A 228 1.88 13.31 -16.55
C ARG A 228 1.72 11.77 -16.56
N MET A 229 1.46 11.16 -15.41
CA MET A 229 1.19 9.71 -15.32
C MET A 229 -0.02 9.29 -16.16
N LYS A 230 -1.10 10.07 -16.11
CA LYS A 230 -2.30 9.82 -16.90
C LYS A 230 -2.05 9.99 -18.41
N ALA A 231 -1.25 10.96 -18.81
CA ALA A 231 -0.91 11.18 -20.21
C ALA A 231 -0.13 10.00 -20.81
N GLN A 232 0.74 9.37 -20.01
CA GLN A 232 1.48 8.16 -20.43
C GLN A 232 0.62 6.90 -20.50
N SER A 233 -0.54 6.86 -19.87
CA SER A 233 -1.43 5.68 -19.90
C SER A 233 -2.11 5.41 -21.24
N LYS A 234 -1.91 6.25 -22.26
CA LYS A 234 -2.44 6.03 -23.64
C LYS A 234 -1.86 4.79 -24.35
N GLY A 235 -0.75 4.22 -23.85
CA GLY A 235 -0.12 2.99 -24.35
C GLY A 235 -0.31 1.75 -23.48
N GLY A 236 -1.14 1.82 -22.46
CA GLY A 236 -1.35 0.83 -21.41
C GLY A 236 -1.28 1.49 -20.03
N GLN A 237 -2.09 1.01 -19.08
CA GLN A 237 -2.11 1.63 -17.76
C GLN A 237 -0.76 1.37 -17.06
N PRO A 238 0.01 2.41 -16.67
CA PRO A 238 1.23 2.22 -15.88
C PRO A 238 0.95 1.38 -14.63
N GLU A 239 1.88 0.51 -14.25
CA GLU A 239 1.71 -0.38 -13.09
C GLU A 239 1.38 0.41 -11.82
N PHE A 240 2.00 1.56 -11.65
CA PHE A 240 1.71 2.48 -10.55
C PHE A 240 0.23 2.89 -10.52
N LEU A 241 -0.39 3.24 -11.64
CA LEU A 241 -1.81 3.57 -11.71
C LEU A 241 -2.75 2.38 -11.56
N SER A 242 -2.29 1.15 -11.87
CA SER A 242 -3.08 -0.07 -11.66
C SER A 242 -3.21 -0.40 -10.17
N THR A 243 -2.15 -0.15 -9.41
CA THR A 243 -2.12 -0.32 -7.95
C THR A 243 -2.66 0.89 -7.19
N HIS A 244 -2.63 2.09 -7.83
CA HIS A 244 -3.06 3.38 -7.27
C HIS A 244 -4.10 4.06 -8.18
N PRO A 245 -5.35 3.55 -8.26
CA PRO A 245 -6.37 4.09 -9.15
C PRO A 245 -6.79 5.51 -8.74
N VAL A 246 -6.40 6.50 -9.53
CA VAL A 246 -6.71 7.92 -9.30
C VAL A 246 -8.21 8.17 -9.46
N LYS A 247 -8.83 8.87 -8.51
CA LYS A 247 -10.21 9.35 -8.67
C LYS A 247 -10.28 10.50 -9.67
N LYS A 248 -11.31 10.48 -10.55
CA LYS A 248 -11.73 11.70 -11.26
C LYS A 248 -12.16 12.72 -10.20
N GLY A 249 -11.38 13.79 -9.97
CA GLY A 249 -11.70 14.85 -9.01
C GLY A 249 -10.63 15.21 -7.98
N VAL A 250 -9.54 14.45 -7.82
CA VAL A 250 -8.40 14.84 -6.96
C VAL A 250 -7.57 15.99 -7.58
N LEU A 251 -7.85 16.34 -8.84
CA LEU A 251 -7.18 17.41 -9.59
C LEU A 251 -7.84 18.80 -9.41
N GLN A 252 -8.78 18.97 -8.47
CA GLN A 252 -9.56 20.21 -8.30
C GLN A 252 -9.57 20.71 -6.84
N THR A 253 -8.43 20.74 -6.17
CA THR A 253 -8.32 21.52 -4.90
C THR A 253 -7.04 22.32 -4.89
#